data_a38f3073fd790a73156254c66196692c
#
_entry.id   a38f3073fd790a73156254c66196692c
#
_cell.length_a   1.000
_cell.length_b   1.000
_cell.length_c   1.000
_cell.angle_alpha   90.00
_cell.angle_beta   90.00
_cell.angle_gamma   90.00
#
_symmetry.space_group_name_H-M   'P 1'
#
loop_
_entity.id
_entity.type
_entity.pdbx_description
1 polymer ?
#
loop_
_entity_poly.entity_id
_entity_poly.type
_entity_poly.pdbx_seq_one_letter_code
_entity_poly.pdbx_strand_id
1 'polypeptide(L)'
;MKHKRQMGVYALLLACVLLLCLWIWKFPVKQQKRVYKIGVCVYDLDDSFMKSMTEELEQALETQVSADLPVRYEVLDANGSDNVQQKQIQYLLKQDCDVLVLNLVQADSAADSLNQARSRDIPVILFNREPDEMDLQIGEKVWYVGTDGQAAGALQATMLREAWDSRHIEKN
;
A
#
# COMPACT_ATOMS: atom_id res chain seq x y z
N MET A 1 23.65 3.65 66.95
CA MET A 1 22.66 4.61 66.34
C MET A 1 22.77 4.70 64.83
N LYS A 2 23.93 4.59 64.17
CA LYS A 2 24.08 4.67 62.70
C LYS A 2 23.33 3.57 61.92
N HIS A 3 23.31 2.31 62.39
CA HIS A 3 22.70 1.17 61.71
C HIS A 3 21.16 1.26 61.63
N LYS A 4 20.49 1.77 62.67
CA LYS A 4 19.04 1.98 62.66
C LYS A 4 18.61 3.09 61.68
N ARG A 5 19.46 4.09 61.47
CA ARG A 5 19.21 5.20 60.55
C ARG A 5 19.37 4.75 59.07
N GLN A 6 20.34 3.86 58.82
CA GLN A 6 20.52 3.25 57.47
C GLN A 6 19.38 2.30 57.10
N MET A 7 18.91 1.48 58.03
CA MET A 7 17.73 0.61 57.78
C MET A 7 16.47 1.41 57.46
N GLY A 8 16.26 2.57 58.12
CA GLY A 8 15.12 3.44 57.80
C GLY A 8 15.19 4.01 56.38
N VAL A 9 16.41 4.40 55.92
CA VAL A 9 16.59 4.91 54.55
C VAL A 9 16.32 3.82 53.49
N TYR A 10 16.80 2.60 53.73
CA TYR A 10 16.53 1.49 52.82
C TYR A 10 15.05 1.10 52.77
N ALA A 11 14.35 1.12 53.90
CA ALA A 11 12.92 0.85 53.96
C ALA A 11 12.10 1.92 53.18
N LEU A 12 12.53 3.19 53.29
CA LEU A 12 11.88 4.31 52.55
C LEU A 12 12.10 4.19 51.04
N LEU A 13 13.33 3.85 50.61
CA LEU A 13 13.65 3.62 49.22
C LEU A 13 12.86 2.45 48.64
N LEU A 14 12.71 1.34 49.38
CA LEU A 14 11.92 0.19 48.98
C LEU A 14 10.44 0.54 48.83
N ALA A 15 9.87 1.31 49.76
CA ALA A 15 8.51 1.80 49.69
C ALA A 15 8.29 2.72 48.47
N CYS A 16 9.23 3.61 48.15
CA CYS A 16 9.16 4.48 46.96
C CYS A 16 9.20 3.64 45.67
N VAL A 17 10.05 2.62 45.57
CA VAL A 17 10.09 1.72 44.40
C VAL A 17 8.82 0.95 44.26
N LEU A 18 8.24 0.41 45.34
CA LEU A 18 6.95 -0.30 45.30
C LEU A 18 5.81 0.63 44.86
N LEU A 19 5.78 1.88 45.38
CA LEU A 19 4.78 2.87 44.95
C LEU A 19 4.92 3.24 43.46
N LEU A 20 6.15 3.39 42.95
CA LEU A 20 6.43 3.60 41.54
C LEU A 20 5.98 2.41 40.67
N CYS A 21 6.26 1.18 41.09
CA CYS A 21 5.79 -0.02 40.40
C CYS A 21 4.27 -0.12 40.37
N LEU A 22 3.59 0.19 41.47
CA LEU A 22 2.15 0.22 41.55
C LEU A 22 1.56 1.35 40.68
N TRP A 23 2.24 2.50 40.60
CA TRP A 23 1.84 3.61 39.75
C TRP A 23 1.96 3.25 38.27
N ILE A 24 3.07 2.66 37.83
CA ILE A 24 3.28 2.17 36.46
C ILE A 24 2.25 1.10 36.10
N TRP A 25 1.91 0.21 37.05
CA TRP A 25 0.91 -0.83 36.80
C TRP A 25 -0.53 -0.28 36.67
N LYS A 26 -0.87 0.80 37.39
CA LYS A 26 -2.17 1.48 37.28
C LYS A 26 -2.33 2.32 36.02
N PHE A 27 -1.23 2.78 35.43
CA PHE A 27 -1.26 3.57 34.20
C PHE A 27 -0.54 2.81 33.08
N PRO A 28 -1.22 1.80 32.47
CA PRO A 28 -0.64 1.10 31.34
C PRO A 28 -0.31 2.13 30.26
N VAL A 29 0.94 2.15 29.82
CA VAL A 29 1.38 2.96 28.68
C VAL A 29 0.49 2.56 27.51
N LYS A 30 -0.32 3.48 27.02
CA LYS A 30 -1.21 3.26 25.88
C LYS A 30 -0.30 2.92 24.69
N GLN A 31 -0.29 1.65 24.29
CA GLN A 31 0.51 1.21 23.15
C GLN A 31 0.02 1.98 21.93
N GLN A 32 0.86 2.87 21.41
CA GLN A 32 0.53 3.64 20.22
C GLN A 32 0.45 2.64 19.06
N LYS A 33 -0.74 2.46 18.49
CA LYS A 33 -0.91 1.56 17.34
C LYS A 33 -0.05 2.06 16.18
N ARG A 34 0.65 1.15 15.52
CA ARG A 34 1.42 1.46 14.32
C ARG A 34 0.46 1.95 13.24
N VAL A 35 0.75 3.11 12.67
CA VAL A 35 0.04 3.65 11.52
C VAL A 35 0.69 3.08 10.26
N TYR A 36 -0.07 2.37 9.45
CA TYR A 36 0.40 1.85 8.17
C TYR A 36 0.42 2.96 7.12
N LYS A 37 1.48 3.00 6.32
CA LYS A 37 1.67 4.00 5.27
C LYS A 37 1.59 3.32 3.90
N ILE A 38 0.67 3.76 3.05
CA ILE A 38 0.50 3.28 1.69
C ILE A 38 0.95 4.36 0.73
N GLY A 39 1.94 4.06 -0.10
CA GLY A 39 2.37 4.92 -1.18
C GLY A 39 1.69 4.50 -2.48
N VAL A 40 0.92 5.40 -3.09
CA VAL A 40 0.25 5.18 -4.38
C VAL A 40 0.92 6.05 -5.43
N CYS A 41 1.30 5.48 -6.56
CA CYS A 41 1.82 6.23 -7.69
C CYS A 41 1.09 5.80 -8.96
N VAL A 42 0.44 6.77 -9.61
CA VAL A 42 -0.35 6.56 -10.82
C VAL A 42 0.31 7.21 -12.02
N TYR A 43 0.06 6.68 -13.22
CA TYR A 43 0.72 7.17 -14.42
C TYR A 43 0.25 8.56 -14.84
N ASP A 44 -1.05 8.86 -14.68
CA ASP A 44 -1.63 10.14 -15.12
C ASP A 44 -3.05 10.29 -14.53
N LEU A 45 -3.32 11.34 -13.78
CA LEU A 45 -4.65 11.67 -13.24
C LEU A 45 -5.50 12.54 -14.16
N ASP A 46 -4.94 13.05 -15.28
CA ASP A 46 -5.72 13.70 -16.33
C ASP A 46 -6.48 12.67 -17.17
N ASP A 47 -6.06 11.40 -17.15
CA ASP A 47 -6.83 10.27 -17.69
C ASP A 47 -8.08 10.03 -16.82
N SER A 48 -9.26 10.15 -17.43
CA SER A 48 -10.55 10.06 -16.73
C SER A 48 -10.79 8.68 -16.09
N PHE A 49 -10.29 7.59 -16.71
CA PHE A 49 -10.39 6.26 -16.17
C PHE A 49 -9.50 6.09 -14.93
N MET A 50 -8.25 6.57 -15.01
CA MET A 50 -7.34 6.53 -13.87
C MET A 50 -7.81 7.39 -12.70
N LYS A 51 -8.36 8.56 -13.02
CA LYS A 51 -8.96 9.42 -12.00
C LYS A 51 -10.08 8.69 -11.26
N SER A 52 -11.02 8.10 -12.00
CA SER A 52 -12.11 7.32 -11.39
C SER A 52 -11.62 6.14 -10.58
N MET A 53 -10.64 5.36 -11.09
CA MET A 53 -10.05 4.26 -10.33
C MET A 53 -9.36 4.72 -9.06
N THR A 54 -8.67 5.85 -9.11
CA THR A 54 -7.97 6.41 -7.95
C THR A 54 -8.95 6.92 -6.90
N GLU A 55 -10.01 7.60 -7.30
CA GLU A 55 -11.09 8.04 -6.40
C GLU A 55 -11.74 6.85 -5.68
N GLU A 56 -12.03 5.76 -6.38
CA GLU A 56 -12.57 4.52 -5.79
C GLU A 56 -11.58 3.85 -4.84
N LEU A 57 -10.28 3.84 -5.19
CA LEU A 57 -9.22 3.34 -4.31
C LEU A 57 -9.14 4.15 -3.02
N GLU A 58 -9.14 5.48 -3.11
CA GLU A 58 -9.12 6.37 -1.94
C GLU A 58 -10.34 6.15 -1.06
N GLN A 59 -11.54 6.06 -1.64
CA GLN A 59 -12.76 5.78 -0.90
C GLN A 59 -12.70 4.40 -0.20
N ALA A 60 -12.18 3.38 -0.87
CA ALA A 60 -11.99 2.05 -0.29
C ALA A 60 -11.00 2.10 0.88
N LEU A 61 -9.88 2.81 0.74
CA LEU A 61 -8.90 3.00 1.82
C LEU A 61 -9.53 3.73 3.01
N GLU A 62 -10.28 4.80 2.79
CA GLU A 62 -10.96 5.55 3.85
C GLU A 62 -11.98 4.70 4.62
N THR A 63 -12.72 3.83 3.93
CA THR A 63 -13.69 2.92 4.56
C THR A 63 -13.03 1.83 5.39
N GLN A 64 -11.81 1.42 5.05
CA GLN A 64 -11.04 0.41 5.79
C GLN A 64 -10.27 0.99 6.98
N VAL A 65 -10.07 2.32 7.04
CA VAL A 65 -9.42 2.97 8.18
C VAL A 65 -10.26 2.80 9.43
N SER A 66 -9.71 2.15 10.42
CA SER A 66 -10.36 1.93 11.71
C SER A 66 -9.41 2.23 12.87
N ALA A 67 -9.96 2.32 14.07
CA ALA A 67 -9.13 2.46 15.26
C ALA A 67 -8.19 1.25 15.47
N ASP A 68 -8.50 0.11 14.85
CA ASP A 68 -7.70 -1.10 14.93
C ASP A 68 -6.67 -1.22 13.81
N LEU A 69 -6.93 -0.59 12.65
CA LEU A 69 -6.03 -0.52 11.50
C LEU A 69 -5.91 0.93 11.02
N PRO A 70 -5.12 1.79 11.71
CA PRO A 70 -4.90 3.16 11.26
C PRO A 70 -4.00 3.14 10.02
N VAL A 71 -4.52 3.65 8.91
CA VAL A 71 -3.82 3.76 7.62
C VAL A 71 -3.66 5.24 7.27
N ARG A 72 -2.53 5.58 6.67
CA ARG A 72 -2.30 6.83 5.93
C ARG A 72 -1.87 6.47 4.52
N TYR A 73 -2.35 7.20 3.55
CA TYR A 73 -1.94 7.02 2.16
C TYR A 73 -1.53 8.35 1.54
N GLU A 74 -0.71 8.28 0.52
CA GLU A 74 -0.28 9.41 -0.31
C GLU A 74 -0.36 8.99 -1.77
N VAL A 75 -1.09 9.76 -2.57
CA VAL A 75 -1.25 9.52 -4.02
C VAL A 75 -0.39 10.52 -4.78
N LEU A 76 0.45 10.02 -5.66
CA LEU A 76 1.35 10.80 -6.51
C LEU A 76 1.02 10.56 -7.98
N ASP A 77 0.93 11.65 -8.73
CA ASP A 77 0.66 11.66 -10.16
C ASP A 77 1.96 11.82 -10.95
N ALA A 78 2.26 10.88 -11.83
CA ALA A 78 3.45 10.94 -12.67
C ALA A 78 3.30 11.82 -13.91
N ASN A 79 2.10 12.31 -14.22
CA ASN A 79 1.78 13.12 -15.41
C ASN A 79 2.33 12.51 -16.71
N GLY A 80 2.19 11.21 -16.89
CA GLY A 80 2.66 10.46 -18.05
C GLY A 80 4.18 10.35 -18.18
N SER A 81 4.95 10.74 -17.16
CA SER A 81 6.41 10.75 -17.21
C SER A 81 7.02 9.66 -16.35
N ASP A 82 7.69 8.67 -16.99
CA ASP A 82 8.40 7.62 -16.28
C ASP A 82 9.50 8.16 -15.34
N ASN A 83 10.25 9.17 -15.80
CA ASN A 83 11.28 9.81 -14.95
C ASN A 83 10.70 10.47 -13.69
N VAL A 84 9.49 11.00 -13.76
CA VAL A 84 8.78 11.57 -12.61
C VAL A 84 8.36 10.43 -11.71
N GLN A 85 7.77 9.38 -12.27
CA GLN A 85 7.31 8.22 -11.53
C GLN A 85 8.43 7.54 -10.74
N GLN A 86 9.60 7.32 -11.36
CA GLN A 86 10.75 6.72 -10.70
C GLN A 86 11.23 7.56 -9.49
N LYS A 87 11.22 8.88 -9.61
CA LYS A 87 11.54 9.78 -8.49
C LYS A 87 10.50 9.70 -7.37
N GLN A 88 9.22 9.62 -7.73
CA GLN A 88 8.12 9.47 -6.78
C GLN A 88 8.19 8.14 -6.04
N ILE A 89 8.47 7.05 -6.73
CA ILE A 89 8.68 5.73 -6.11
C ILE A 89 9.86 5.79 -5.13
N GLN A 90 10.98 6.38 -5.51
CA GLN A 90 12.12 6.57 -4.62
C GLN A 90 11.80 7.43 -3.41
N TYR A 91 10.98 8.45 -3.59
CA TYR A 91 10.48 9.29 -2.50
C TYR A 91 9.64 8.47 -1.52
N LEU A 92 8.63 7.74 -2.01
CA LEU A 92 7.76 6.89 -1.18
C LEU A 92 8.56 5.84 -0.41
N LEU A 93 9.54 5.21 -1.05
CA LEU A 93 10.46 4.26 -0.42
C LEU A 93 11.30 4.89 0.70
N LYS A 94 11.67 6.18 0.58
CA LYS A 94 12.39 6.93 1.63
C LYS A 94 11.49 7.38 2.78
N GLN A 95 10.18 7.44 2.56
CA GLN A 95 9.19 7.75 3.59
C GLN A 95 8.82 6.54 4.45
N ASP A 96 9.51 5.40 4.27
CA ASP A 96 9.24 4.14 4.97
C ASP A 96 7.77 3.73 4.83
N CYS A 97 7.26 3.72 3.58
CA CYS A 97 5.94 3.18 3.31
C CYS A 97 5.92 1.66 3.56
N ASP A 98 4.80 1.17 4.04
CA ASP A 98 4.58 -0.25 4.33
C ASP A 98 4.15 -1.04 3.10
N VAL A 99 3.56 -0.36 2.10
CA VAL A 99 3.08 -0.92 0.84
C VAL A 99 3.21 0.12 -0.26
N LEU A 100 3.61 -0.31 -1.45
CA LEU A 100 3.51 0.48 -2.69
C LEU A 100 2.36 -0.05 -3.55
N VAL A 101 1.55 0.87 -4.08
CA VAL A 101 0.49 0.59 -5.07
C VAL A 101 0.83 1.38 -6.33
N LEU A 102 1.16 0.68 -7.41
CA LEU A 102 1.73 1.31 -8.59
C LEU A 102 0.90 1.03 -9.84
N ASN A 103 0.52 2.09 -10.54
CA ASN A 103 0.12 2.02 -11.93
C ASN A 103 1.23 2.62 -12.78
N LEU A 104 1.97 1.79 -13.49
CA LEU A 104 3.20 2.18 -14.18
C LEU A 104 2.94 3.04 -15.41
N VAL A 105 3.79 4.05 -15.65
CA VAL A 105 3.80 4.80 -16.92
C VAL A 105 4.22 3.89 -18.06
N GLN A 106 5.23 3.05 -17.83
CA GLN A 106 5.71 2.05 -18.77
C GLN A 106 5.81 0.70 -18.07
N ALA A 107 5.24 -0.35 -18.66
CA ALA A 107 5.24 -1.69 -18.07
C ALA A 107 6.67 -2.27 -18.00
N ASP A 108 7.52 -1.95 -18.98
CA ASP A 108 8.94 -2.38 -19.05
C ASP A 108 9.85 -1.71 -18.01
N SER A 109 9.38 -0.65 -17.32
CA SER A 109 10.11 -0.06 -16.19
C SER A 109 9.80 -0.72 -14.84
N ALA A 110 8.97 -1.77 -14.81
CA ALA A 110 8.57 -2.47 -13.60
C ALA A 110 9.75 -3.03 -12.82
N ALA A 111 10.68 -3.68 -13.50
CA ALA A 111 11.82 -4.37 -12.89
C ALA A 111 12.63 -3.47 -11.93
N ASP A 112 12.92 -2.24 -12.33
CA ASP A 112 13.71 -1.31 -11.51
C ASP A 112 12.96 -0.91 -10.23
N SER A 113 11.67 -0.62 -10.35
CA SER A 113 10.80 -0.26 -9.22
C SER A 113 10.64 -1.42 -8.24
N LEU A 114 10.43 -2.63 -8.78
CA LEU A 114 10.25 -3.85 -7.99
C LEU A 114 11.54 -4.25 -7.26
N ASN A 115 12.71 -4.15 -7.91
CA ASN A 115 13.99 -4.41 -7.27
C ASN A 115 14.31 -3.42 -6.15
N GLN A 116 13.96 -2.14 -6.31
CA GLN A 116 14.11 -1.13 -5.26
C GLN A 116 13.22 -1.43 -4.05
N ALA A 117 11.96 -1.80 -4.27
CA ALA A 117 11.02 -2.16 -3.20
C ALA A 117 11.46 -3.46 -2.50
N ARG A 118 11.87 -4.49 -3.27
CA ARG A 118 12.39 -5.76 -2.75
C ARG A 118 13.60 -5.54 -1.84
N SER A 119 14.54 -4.67 -2.22
CA SER A 119 15.73 -4.38 -1.40
C SER A 119 15.42 -3.82 -0.02
N ARG A 120 14.19 -3.34 0.18
CA ARG A 120 13.67 -2.78 1.44
C ARG A 120 12.58 -3.63 2.07
N ASP A 121 12.33 -4.81 1.51
CA ASP A 121 11.27 -5.74 1.94
C ASP A 121 9.84 -5.13 1.88
N ILE A 122 9.63 -4.15 1.00
CA ILE A 122 8.34 -3.46 0.82
C ILE A 122 7.50 -4.20 -0.20
N PRO A 123 6.28 -4.64 0.15
CA PRO A 123 5.34 -5.26 -0.78
C PRO A 123 4.85 -4.27 -1.84
N VAL A 124 4.62 -4.77 -3.06
CA VAL A 124 4.15 -3.98 -4.20
C VAL A 124 2.89 -4.59 -4.79
N ILE A 125 1.89 -3.76 -5.01
CA ILE A 125 0.69 -4.09 -5.77
C ILE A 125 0.75 -3.28 -7.07
N LEU A 126 0.90 -3.96 -8.19
CA LEU A 126 0.76 -3.37 -9.52
C LEU A 126 -0.71 -3.45 -9.94
N PHE A 127 -1.21 -2.44 -10.65
CA PHE A 127 -2.59 -2.46 -11.10
C PHE A 127 -2.77 -1.85 -12.49
N ASN A 128 -3.84 -2.27 -13.18
CA ASN A 128 -4.27 -1.85 -14.51
C ASN A 128 -3.30 -2.23 -15.63
N ARG A 129 -2.07 -1.70 -15.65
CA ARG A 129 -1.06 -2.03 -16.66
C ARG A 129 -0.30 -3.28 -16.23
N GLU A 130 -0.43 -4.32 -17.01
CA GLU A 130 0.21 -5.62 -16.74
C GLU A 130 1.71 -5.53 -17.05
N PRO A 131 2.58 -5.83 -16.08
CA PRO A 131 4.02 -5.95 -16.32
C PRO A 131 4.33 -7.27 -17.01
N ASP A 132 5.57 -7.43 -17.45
CA ASP A 132 6.04 -8.72 -17.96
C ASP A 132 5.95 -9.80 -16.87
N GLU A 133 5.60 -11.03 -17.26
CA GLU A 133 5.46 -12.16 -16.32
C GLU A 133 6.72 -12.38 -15.49
N MET A 134 7.90 -12.16 -16.09
CA MET A 134 9.19 -12.26 -15.38
C MET A 134 9.33 -11.23 -14.26
N ASP A 135 8.76 -10.05 -14.42
CA ASP A 135 8.83 -9.00 -13.42
C ASP A 135 8.00 -9.34 -12.17
N LEU A 136 6.87 -10.03 -12.35
CA LEU A 136 6.06 -10.52 -11.24
C LEU A 136 6.81 -11.57 -10.38
N GLN A 137 7.85 -12.20 -10.92
CA GLN A 137 8.67 -13.18 -10.21
C GLN A 137 9.89 -12.55 -9.49
N ILE A 138 10.09 -11.23 -9.59
CA ILE A 138 11.23 -10.53 -8.95
C ILE A 138 11.18 -10.68 -7.42
N GLY A 139 9.99 -10.82 -6.81
CA GLY A 139 9.84 -10.98 -5.37
C GLY A 139 8.55 -11.72 -4.97
N GLU A 140 8.58 -12.33 -3.78
CA GLU A 140 7.42 -13.03 -3.21
C GLU A 140 6.29 -12.08 -2.79
N LYS A 141 6.58 -10.77 -2.68
CA LYS A 141 5.64 -9.73 -2.22
C LYS A 141 5.24 -8.81 -3.37
N VAL A 142 5.04 -9.36 -4.56
CA VAL A 142 4.59 -8.64 -5.75
C VAL A 142 3.28 -9.25 -6.22
N TRP A 143 2.26 -8.42 -6.38
CA TRP A 143 0.95 -8.81 -6.91
C TRP A 143 0.54 -7.87 -8.04
N TYR A 144 -0.21 -8.42 -8.97
CA TYR A 144 -0.86 -7.66 -10.03
C TYR A 144 -2.38 -7.79 -9.94
N VAL A 145 -3.05 -6.67 -10.11
CA VAL A 145 -4.52 -6.57 -10.15
C VAL A 145 -4.91 -5.90 -11.45
N GLY A 146 -5.53 -6.64 -12.33
CA GLY A 146 -5.96 -6.15 -13.65
C GLY A 146 -6.92 -7.10 -14.33
N THR A 147 -7.29 -6.74 -15.55
CA THR A 147 -8.14 -7.55 -16.45
C THR A 147 -7.26 -8.42 -17.34
N ASP A 148 -7.68 -9.65 -17.58
CA ASP A 148 -7.14 -10.48 -18.65
C ASP A 148 -7.54 -9.86 -20.01
N GLY A 149 -6.61 -9.13 -20.62
CA GLY A 149 -6.84 -8.44 -21.89
C GLY A 149 -7.14 -9.40 -23.04
N GLN A 150 -6.59 -10.61 -23.02
CA GLN A 150 -6.84 -11.61 -24.04
C GLN A 150 -8.25 -12.17 -23.92
N ALA A 151 -8.70 -12.52 -22.73
CA ALA A 151 -10.05 -12.97 -22.48
C ALA A 151 -11.09 -11.87 -22.80
N ALA A 152 -10.80 -10.62 -22.41
CA ALA A 152 -11.66 -9.47 -22.74
C ALA A 152 -11.78 -9.25 -24.25
N GLY A 153 -10.67 -9.31 -24.99
CA GLY A 153 -10.68 -9.21 -26.46
C GLY A 153 -11.44 -10.34 -27.13
N ALA A 154 -11.29 -11.58 -26.67
CA ALA A 154 -12.03 -12.72 -27.18
C ALA A 154 -13.54 -12.58 -26.93
N LEU A 155 -13.95 -12.09 -25.77
CA LEU A 155 -15.35 -11.80 -25.45
C LEU A 155 -15.92 -10.72 -26.36
N GLN A 156 -15.19 -9.61 -26.58
CA GLN A 156 -15.61 -8.52 -27.49
C GLN A 156 -15.80 -9.04 -28.92
N ALA A 157 -14.87 -9.87 -29.42
CA ALA A 157 -14.98 -10.48 -30.75
C ALA A 157 -16.23 -11.37 -30.86
N THR A 158 -16.55 -12.14 -29.83
CA THR A 158 -17.76 -12.98 -29.76
C THR A 158 -19.02 -12.13 -29.79
N MET A 159 -19.09 -11.08 -28.99
CA MET A 159 -20.23 -10.16 -28.95
C MET A 159 -20.46 -9.47 -30.31
N LEU A 160 -19.39 -9.04 -30.98
CA LEU A 160 -19.46 -8.43 -32.29
C LEU A 160 -20.00 -9.43 -33.34
N ARG A 161 -19.54 -10.69 -33.31
CA ARG A 161 -20.02 -11.72 -34.20
C ARG A 161 -21.50 -12.02 -33.98
N GLU A 162 -21.94 -12.17 -32.74
CA GLU A 162 -23.33 -12.41 -32.40
C GLU A 162 -24.24 -11.24 -32.86
N ALA A 163 -23.81 -10.01 -32.64
CA ALA A 163 -24.53 -8.82 -33.09
C ALA A 163 -24.58 -8.72 -34.63
N TRP A 164 -23.52 -9.16 -35.31
CA TRP A 164 -23.50 -9.21 -36.76
C TRP A 164 -24.46 -10.27 -37.30
N ASP A 165 -24.40 -11.47 -36.76
CA ASP A 165 -25.26 -12.61 -37.20
C ASP A 165 -26.72 -12.28 -36.95
N SER A 166 -27.10 -11.71 -35.82
CA SER A 166 -28.49 -11.31 -35.53
C SER A 166 -29.04 -10.29 -36.54
N ARG A 167 -28.23 -9.31 -36.97
CA ARG A 167 -28.62 -8.31 -37.97
C ARG A 167 -28.82 -8.90 -39.39
N HIS A 168 -28.13 -9.99 -39.71
CA HIS A 168 -28.25 -10.64 -41.02
C HIS A 168 -29.39 -11.63 -41.08
N ILE A 169 -29.78 -12.22 -39.95
CA ILE A 169 -30.97 -13.10 -39.87
C ILE A 169 -32.27 -12.31 -40.07
N GLU A 170 -32.33 -11.04 -39.61
CA GLU A 170 -33.51 -10.18 -39.78
C GLU A 170 -33.71 -9.67 -41.24
N LYS A 171 -32.74 -9.86 -42.14
CA LYS A 171 -32.78 -9.36 -43.53
C LYS A 171 -33.06 -10.43 -44.58
N ASN A 172 -33.20 -11.69 -44.20
CA ASN A 172 -33.61 -12.83 -45.04
C ASN A 172 -35.01 -13.27 -44.65
#